data_605716af554013b1a5796936ff4effab
#
_entry.id   605716af554013b1a5796936ff4effab
#
_cell.length_a   1.000
_cell.length_b   1.000
_cell.length_c   1.000
_cell.angle_alpha   90.00
_cell.angle_beta   90.00
_cell.angle_gamma   90.00
#
_symmetry.space_group_name_H-M   'P 1'
#
loop_
_entity.id
_entity.type
_entity.pdbx_description
1 polymer ?
#
loop_
_entity_poly.entity_id
_entity_poly.type
_entity_poly.pdbx_seq_one_letter_code
_entity_poly.pdbx_strand_id
1 'polypeptide(L)'
;MSVYHQQQTRNTVPHPYATSPATEFVADRISHLAHRKTQGEIAAEAGFVNANMLSMLKVGRNKIPLDRVPALAKALEVDPAYLMRLALDQAVGATAAKAITEIFGTPATENERGWLAEIRDASDNADPRLTGRSRTALRGIFGK
;
A
#
# COMPACT_ATOMS: atom_id res chain seq x y z
N MET A 1 27.19 26.09 -44.62
CA MET A 1 27.13 24.72 -44.12
C MET A 1 26.12 24.68 -42.98
N SER A 2 24.98 24.09 -43.24
CA SER A 2 23.91 23.98 -42.23
C SER A 2 24.12 22.70 -41.44
N VAL A 3 24.49 22.82 -40.18
CA VAL A 3 24.60 21.67 -39.28
C VAL A 3 23.21 21.43 -38.72
N TYR A 4 22.50 20.46 -39.28
CA TYR A 4 21.27 19.98 -38.70
C TYR A 4 21.62 19.19 -37.42
N HIS A 5 21.50 19.83 -36.27
CA HIS A 5 21.40 19.12 -35.04
C HIS A 5 20.04 18.42 -35.00
N GLN A 6 20.02 17.16 -35.43
CA GLN A 6 18.92 16.28 -35.12
C GLN A 6 18.93 16.13 -33.58
N GLN A 7 18.11 16.92 -32.93
CA GLN A 7 17.67 16.59 -31.56
C GLN A 7 16.92 15.25 -31.69
N GLN A 8 17.64 14.18 -31.43
CA GLN A 8 16.99 12.93 -31.06
C GLN A 8 16.17 13.22 -29.81
N THR A 9 14.90 13.50 -29.99
CA THR A 9 13.93 13.40 -28.91
C THR A 9 13.99 11.94 -28.45
N ARG A 10 14.77 11.70 -27.39
CA ARG A 10 14.71 10.44 -26.66
C ARG A 10 13.27 10.31 -26.24
N ASN A 11 12.59 9.36 -26.85
CA ASN A 11 11.21 9.03 -26.50
C ASN A 11 11.27 8.38 -25.12
N THR A 12 11.43 9.22 -24.07
CA THR A 12 11.44 8.75 -22.70
C THR A 12 10.02 8.37 -22.34
N VAL A 13 9.81 7.08 -22.11
CA VAL A 13 8.53 6.57 -21.62
C VAL A 13 8.22 7.30 -20.31
N PRO A 14 7.06 7.97 -20.19
CA PRO A 14 6.74 8.74 -19.00
C PRO A 14 6.59 7.83 -17.78
N HIS A 15 7.13 8.29 -16.65
CA HIS A 15 7.00 7.66 -15.34
C HIS A 15 6.27 8.63 -14.39
N PRO A 16 4.96 8.83 -14.56
CA PRO A 16 4.22 9.89 -13.84
C PRO A 16 4.15 9.67 -12.34
N TYR A 17 4.38 8.44 -11.88
CA TYR A 17 4.30 8.06 -10.46
C TYR A 17 5.66 7.74 -9.84
N ALA A 18 6.76 8.09 -10.48
CA ALA A 18 8.11 7.74 -10.04
C ALA A 18 8.44 8.22 -8.61
N THR A 19 7.92 9.38 -8.21
CA THR A 19 8.12 9.96 -6.86
C THR A 19 6.96 9.69 -5.90
N SER A 20 5.99 8.89 -6.30
CA SER A 20 4.88 8.51 -5.42
C SER A 20 5.37 7.66 -4.25
N PRO A 21 4.92 7.92 -3.01
CA PRO A 21 5.26 7.09 -1.86
C PRO A 21 4.95 5.60 -2.07
N ALA A 22 3.86 5.28 -2.77
CA ALA A 22 3.50 3.90 -3.12
C ALA A 22 4.55 3.24 -4.01
N THR A 23 5.01 3.95 -5.04
CA THR A 23 6.06 3.47 -5.95
C THR A 23 7.38 3.24 -5.22
N GLU A 24 7.82 4.21 -4.43
CA GLU A 24 9.06 4.12 -3.65
C GLU A 24 9.00 2.94 -2.67
N PHE A 25 7.88 2.78 -1.98
CA PHE A 25 7.69 1.68 -1.04
C PHE A 25 7.77 0.31 -1.72
N VAL A 26 7.10 0.13 -2.84
CA VAL A 26 7.15 -1.14 -3.61
C VAL A 26 8.55 -1.42 -4.12
N ALA A 27 9.24 -0.42 -4.68
CA ALA A 27 10.61 -0.56 -5.15
C ALA A 27 11.57 -0.96 -4.03
N ASP A 28 11.47 -0.34 -2.88
CA ASP A 28 12.28 -0.65 -1.70
C ASP A 28 12.04 -2.08 -1.18
N ARG A 29 10.79 -2.51 -1.14
CA ARG A 29 10.46 -3.88 -0.71
C ARG A 29 10.99 -4.94 -1.67
N ILE A 30 10.88 -4.71 -2.98
CA ILE A 30 11.46 -5.60 -4.00
C ILE A 30 12.97 -5.73 -3.78
N SER A 31 13.66 -4.61 -3.55
CA SER A 31 15.10 -4.61 -3.29
C SER A 31 15.46 -5.36 -2.01
N HIS A 32 14.70 -5.19 -0.93
CA HIS A 32 14.89 -5.91 0.33
C HIS A 32 14.72 -7.42 0.20
N LEU A 33 13.81 -7.87 -0.67
CA LEU A 33 13.52 -9.27 -0.89
C LEU A 33 14.42 -9.94 -1.92
N ALA A 34 15.23 -9.17 -2.66
CA ALA A 34 16.03 -9.65 -3.79
C ALA A 34 16.98 -10.82 -3.46
N HIS A 35 17.42 -10.94 -2.20
CA HIS A 35 18.29 -12.03 -1.74
C HIS A 35 17.58 -13.39 -1.63
N ARG A 36 16.25 -13.43 -1.62
CA ARG A 36 15.44 -14.66 -1.46
C ARG A 36 14.23 -14.79 -2.37
N LYS A 37 13.81 -13.73 -3.05
CA LYS A 37 12.72 -13.72 -4.02
C LYS A 37 13.10 -12.94 -5.25
N THR A 38 12.90 -13.54 -6.42
CA THR A 38 13.04 -12.83 -7.69
C THR A 38 11.82 -11.94 -7.94
N GLN A 39 11.99 -10.94 -8.79
CA GLN A 39 10.89 -10.09 -9.22
C GLN A 39 9.79 -10.89 -9.93
N GLY A 40 10.16 -11.93 -10.69
CA GLY A 40 9.21 -12.84 -11.32
C GLY A 40 8.37 -13.65 -10.32
N GLU A 41 8.99 -14.12 -9.24
CA GLU A 41 8.28 -14.83 -8.16
C GLU A 41 7.29 -13.90 -7.44
N ILE A 42 7.70 -12.66 -7.14
CA ILE A 42 6.82 -11.67 -6.53
C ILE A 42 5.62 -11.36 -7.45
N ALA A 43 5.87 -11.19 -8.75
CA ALA A 43 4.82 -10.93 -9.73
C ALA A 43 3.82 -12.10 -9.82
N ALA A 44 4.30 -13.33 -9.82
CA ALA A 44 3.47 -14.54 -9.83
C ALA A 44 2.62 -14.65 -8.57
N GLU A 45 3.21 -14.45 -7.39
CA GLU A 45 2.49 -14.46 -6.11
C GLU A 45 1.44 -13.35 -6.02
N ALA A 46 1.72 -12.18 -6.60
CA ALA A 46 0.78 -11.07 -6.68
C ALA A 46 -0.33 -11.28 -7.73
N GLY A 47 -0.29 -12.37 -8.47
CA GLY A 47 -1.29 -12.72 -9.47
C GLY A 47 -1.19 -11.90 -10.76
N PHE A 48 -0.03 -11.34 -11.07
CA PHE A 48 0.20 -10.67 -12.36
C PHE A 48 0.47 -11.71 -13.45
N VAL A 49 -0.32 -11.62 -14.53
CA VAL A 49 -0.17 -12.49 -15.69
C VAL A 49 1.18 -12.25 -16.39
N ASN A 50 1.65 -11.01 -16.36
CA ASN A 50 2.90 -10.60 -16.97
C ASN A 50 3.83 -10.01 -15.89
N ALA A 51 5.02 -10.59 -15.73
CA ALA A 51 6.04 -10.11 -14.79
C ALA A 51 6.45 -8.65 -15.03
N ASN A 52 6.32 -8.16 -16.26
CA ASN A 52 6.59 -6.78 -16.62
C ASN A 52 5.67 -5.77 -15.92
N MET A 53 4.49 -6.20 -15.49
CA MET A 53 3.58 -5.35 -14.68
C MET A 53 4.24 -4.88 -13.40
N LEU A 54 4.95 -5.78 -12.69
CA LEU A 54 5.67 -5.41 -11.47
C LEU A 54 6.80 -4.41 -11.75
N SER A 55 7.52 -4.57 -12.87
CA SER A 55 8.54 -3.61 -13.30
C SER A 55 7.96 -2.22 -13.55
N MET A 56 6.77 -2.13 -14.14
CA MET A 56 6.08 -0.86 -14.37
C MET A 56 5.63 -0.19 -13.07
N LEU A 57 5.19 -0.97 -12.08
CA LEU A 57 4.86 -0.46 -10.76
C LEU A 57 6.11 0.06 -10.03
N LYS A 58 7.20 -0.70 -10.09
CA LYS A 58 8.48 -0.39 -9.45
C LYS A 58 9.09 0.94 -9.91
N VAL A 59 8.94 1.29 -11.18
CA VAL A 59 9.49 2.54 -11.74
C VAL A 59 8.48 3.68 -11.77
N GLY A 60 7.24 3.45 -11.40
CA GLY A 60 6.21 4.46 -11.38
C GLY A 60 5.58 4.80 -12.72
N ARG A 61 5.62 3.87 -13.65
CA ARG A 61 4.94 4.02 -14.93
C ARG A 61 3.43 3.87 -14.80
N ASN A 62 2.99 2.95 -13.95
CA ASN A 62 1.58 2.66 -13.68
C ASN A 62 1.27 2.84 -12.20
N LYS A 63 0.00 3.13 -11.90
CA LYS A 63 -0.54 3.06 -10.54
C LYS A 63 -0.62 1.62 -10.06
N ILE A 64 -0.55 1.43 -8.74
CA ILE A 64 -0.83 0.14 -8.13
C ILE A 64 -2.35 -0.13 -8.26
N PRO A 65 -2.77 -1.24 -8.90
CA PRO A 65 -4.18 -1.61 -8.94
C PRO A 65 -4.69 -1.93 -7.53
N LEU A 66 -5.76 -1.27 -7.10
CA LEU A 66 -6.27 -1.42 -5.73
C LEU A 66 -6.73 -2.85 -5.43
N ASP A 67 -7.32 -3.52 -6.41
CA ASP A 67 -7.76 -4.92 -6.32
C ASP A 67 -6.60 -5.92 -6.16
N ARG A 68 -5.38 -5.53 -6.52
CA ARG A 68 -4.17 -6.35 -6.38
C ARG A 68 -3.43 -6.13 -5.07
N VAL A 69 -3.80 -5.11 -4.30
CA VAL A 69 -3.12 -4.78 -3.05
C VAL A 69 -3.05 -5.96 -2.07
N PRO A 70 -4.10 -6.74 -1.82
CA PRO A 70 -4.01 -7.88 -0.90
C PRO A 70 -2.95 -8.91 -1.32
N ALA A 71 -2.97 -9.33 -2.58
CA ALA A 71 -2.01 -10.31 -3.11
C ALA A 71 -0.58 -9.72 -3.20
N LEU A 72 -0.46 -8.47 -3.62
CA LEU A 72 0.84 -7.78 -3.69
C LEU A 72 1.45 -7.59 -2.31
N ALA A 73 0.67 -7.21 -1.31
CA ALA A 73 1.12 -7.07 0.07
C ALA A 73 1.66 -8.39 0.63
N LYS A 74 0.96 -9.50 0.36
CA LYS A 74 1.42 -10.84 0.73
C LYS A 74 2.73 -11.20 0.03
N ALA A 75 2.84 -10.95 -1.27
CA ALA A 75 4.05 -11.21 -2.05
C ALA A 75 5.25 -10.40 -1.57
N LEU A 76 5.04 -9.15 -1.19
CA LEU A 76 6.05 -8.23 -0.66
C LEU A 76 6.30 -8.40 0.84
N GLU A 77 5.50 -9.25 1.52
CA GLU A 77 5.59 -9.49 2.96
C GLU A 77 5.43 -8.20 3.78
N VAL A 78 4.41 -7.43 3.46
CA VAL A 78 4.08 -6.17 4.11
C VAL A 78 2.63 -6.16 4.59
N ASP A 79 2.31 -5.23 5.49
CA ASP A 79 0.93 -5.03 5.95
C ASP A 79 0.05 -4.51 4.79
N PRO A 80 -1.04 -5.24 4.45
CA PRO A 80 -1.93 -4.85 3.37
C PRO A 80 -2.64 -3.50 3.63
N ALA A 81 -2.95 -3.17 4.89
CA ALA A 81 -3.58 -1.89 5.21
C ALA A 81 -2.64 -0.71 4.94
N TYR A 82 -1.35 -0.87 5.24
CA TYR A 82 -0.35 0.15 4.95
C TYR A 82 -0.18 0.35 3.44
N LEU A 83 -0.03 -0.74 2.68
CA LEU A 83 0.07 -0.66 1.22
C LEU A 83 -1.20 -0.09 0.59
N MET A 84 -2.39 -0.44 1.12
CA MET A 84 -3.66 0.10 0.64
C MET A 84 -3.75 1.62 0.83
N ARG A 85 -3.29 2.15 1.96
CA ARG A 85 -3.25 3.61 2.18
C ARG A 85 -2.41 4.33 1.13
N LEU A 86 -1.22 3.81 0.85
CA LEU A 86 -0.33 4.38 -0.16
C LEU A 86 -0.92 4.27 -1.56
N ALA A 87 -1.48 3.11 -1.90
CA ALA A 87 -2.09 2.86 -3.20
C ALA A 87 -3.35 3.70 -3.43
N LEU A 88 -4.16 3.91 -2.40
CA LEU A 88 -5.35 4.75 -2.46
C LEU A 88 -4.98 6.22 -2.73
N ASP A 89 -3.99 6.73 -2.02
CA ASP A 89 -3.47 8.08 -2.22
C ASP A 89 -2.95 8.29 -3.66
N GLN A 90 -2.22 7.29 -4.18
CA GLN A 90 -1.76 7.28 -5.57
C GLN A 90 -2.92 7.22 -6.57
N ALA A 91 -3.96 6.43 -6.29
CA ALA A 91 -5.06 6.17 -7.21
C ALA A 91 -6.00 7.37 -7.39
N VAL A 92 -6.36 8.03 -6.29
CA VAL A 92 -7.41 9.07 -6.26
C VAL A 92 -6.92 10.45 -5.83
N GLY A 93 -5.66 10.56 -5.42
CA GLY A 93 -5.07 11.78 -4.87
C GLY A 93 -5.36 11.98 -3.39
N ALA A 94 -4.56 12.81 -2.73
CA ALA A 94 -4.60 13.02 -1.28
C ALA A 94 -5.96 13.53 -0.77
N THR A 95 -6.59 14.45 -1.50
CA THR A 95 -7.87 15.05 -1.10
C THR A 95 -9.01 14.02 -1.12
N ALA A 96 -9.13 13.24 -2.19
CA ALA A 96 -10.16 12.20 -2.29
C ALA A 96 -9.87 11.03 -1.36
N ALA A 97 -8.62 10.62 -1.20
CA ALA A 97 -8.22 9.59 -0.24
C ALA A 97 -8.58 10.00 1.19
N LYS A 98 -8.37 11.25 1.56
CA LYS A 98 -8.79 11.81 2.86
C LYS A 98 -10.30 11.70 3.06
N ALA A 99 -11.10 12.09 2.07
CA ALA A 99 -12.56 12.00 2.14
C ALA A 99 -13.03 10.54 2.34
N ILE A 100 -12.43 9.59 1.65
CA ILE A 100 -12.72 8.16 1.79
C ILE A 100 -12.39 7.68 3.21
N THR A 101 -11.23 8.05 3.74
CA THR A 101 -10.82 7.66 5.10
C THR A 101 -11.67 8.32 6.19
N GLU A 102 -12.18 9.53 5.96
CA GLU A 102 -13.11 10.18 6.88
C GLU A 102 -14.47 9.45 6.95
N ILE A 103 -14.95 8.91 5.82
CA ILE A 103 -16.23 8.20 5.74
C ILE A 103 -16.12 6.76 6.26
N PHE A 104 -15.11 6.02 5.83
CA PHE A 104 -14.95 4.59 6.12
C PHE A 104 -13.98 4.28 7.25
N GLY A 105 -13.26 5.27 7.74
CA GLY A 105 -12.20 5.13 8.72
C GLY A 105 -10.85 4.77 8.09
N THR A 106 -9.79 4.90 8.87
CA THR A 106 -8.44 4.51 8.46
C THR A 106 -8.37 2.98 8.33
N PRO A 107 -7.81 2.44 7.23
CA PRO A 107 -7.60 1.01 7.11
C PRO A 107 -6.81 0.44 8.30
N ALA A 108 -7.35 -0.58 8.95
CA ALA A 108 -6.76 -1.23 10.11
C ALA A 108 -5.90 -2.42 9.69
N THR A 109 -4.83 -2.68 10.44
CA THR A 109 -4.01 -3.89 10.27
C THR A 109 -4.80 -5.16 10.64
N GLU A 110 -4.28 -6.33 10.28
CA GLU A 110 -4.90 -7.61 10.66
C GLU A 110 -5.04 -7.75 12.17
N ASN A 111 -4.00 -7.36 12.92
CA ASN A 111 -4.03 -7.41 14.38
C ASN A 111 -5.03 -6.41 14.98
N GLU A 112 -5.09 -5.19 14.45
CA GLU A 112 -6.09 -4.18 14.86
C GLU A 112 -7.51 -4.67 14.57
N ARG A 113 -7.75 -5.37 13.44
CA ARG A 113 -9.05 -5.99 13.16
C ARG A 113 -9.42 -7.05 14.18
N GLY A 114 -8.45 -7.83 14.66
CA GLY A 114 -8.66 -8.79 15.76
C GLY A 114 -9.14 -8.10 17.03
N TRP A 115 -8.49 -7.00 17.42
CA TRP A 115 -8.93 -6.19 18.57
C TRP A 115 -10.36 -5.66 18.40
N LEU A 116 -10.68 -5.15 17.21
CA LEU A 116 -12.03 -4.65 16.91
C LEU A 116 -13.08 -5.77 16.95
N ALA A 117 -12.76 -6.94 16.43
CA ALA A 117 -13.65 -8.10 16.48
C ALA A 117 -13.97 -8.51 17.92
N GLU A 118 -12.94 -8.59 18.77
CA GLU A 118 -13.09 -8.92 20.18
C GLU A 118 -13.93 -7.87 20.95
N ILE A 119 -13.70 -6.59 20.71
CA ILE A 119 -14.50 -5.51 21.30
C ILE A 119 -15.97 -5.64 20.89
N ARG A 120 -16.25 -5.94 19.63
CA ARG A 120 -17.62 -6.13 19.13
C ARG A 120 -18.31 -7.32 19.78
N ASP A 121 -17.62 -8.44 19.89
CA ASP A 121 -18.12 -9.65 20.52
C ASP A 121 -18.40 -9.41 22.01
N ALA A 122 -17.42 -8.92 22.73
CA ALA A 122 -17.52 -8.65 24.19
C ALA A 122 -18.58 -7.60 24.55
N SER A 123 -18.95 -6.74 23.62
CA SER A 123 -19.97 -5.70 23.85
C SER A 123 -21.34 -6.02 23.23
N ASP A 124 -21.54 -7.21 22.69
CA ASP A 124 -22.74 -7.58 21.92
C ASP A 124 -23.08 -6.55 20.83
N ASN A 125 -22.06 -6.00 20.18
CA ASN A 125 -22.16 -4.94 19.15
C ASN A 125 -22.85 -3.64 19.65
N ALA A 126 -22.71 -3.32 20.93
CA ALA A 126 -23.33 -2.13 21.53
C ALA A 126 -22.64 -0.82 21.23
N ASP A 127 -21.54 -0.83 20.47
CA ASP A 127 -20.70 0.34 20.18
C ASP A 127 -20.28 1.12 21.44
N PRO A 128 -19.56 0.49 22.37
CA PRO A 128 -19.23 1.08 23.66
C PRO A 128 -18.25 2.26 23.52
N ARG A 129 -18.49 3.32 24.28
CA ARG A 129 -17.56 4.44 24.36
C ARG A 129 -16.30 4.04 25.13
N LEU A 130 -15.15 4.57 24.70
CA LEU A 130 -13.91 4.45 25.46
C LEU A 130 -13.99 5.30 26.74
N THR A 131 -14.16 4.63 27.88
CA THR A 131 -14.20 5.27 29.21
C THR A 131 -12.80 5.39 29.82
N GLY A 132 -12.64 6.19 30.88
CA GLY A 132 -11.38 6.25 31.61
C GLY A 132 -10.95 4.87 32.14
N ARG A 133 -11.90 4.07 32.65
CA ARG A 133 -11.66 2.71 33.14
C ARG A 133 -11.16 1.78 32.03
N SER A 134 -11.83 1.76 30.90
CA SER A 134 -11.42 0.91 29.76
C SER A 134 -10.08 1.36 29.16
N ARG A 135 -9.81 2.66 29.12
CA ARG A 135 -8.51 3.19 28.70
C ARG A 135 -7.38 2.72 29.62
N THR A 136 -7.57 2.81 30.94
CA THR A 136 -6.58 2.35 31.91
C THR A 136 -6.33 0.86 31.78
N ALA A 137 -7.38 0.05 31.65
CA ALA A 137 -7.26 -1.39 31.45
C ALA A 137 -6.48 -1.73 30.16
N LEU A 138 -6.81 -1.09 29.05
CA LEU A 138 -6.12 -1.28 27.76
C LEU A 138 -4.64 -0.90 27.86
N ARG A 139 -4.32 0.25 28.44
CA ARG A 139 -2.93 0.69 28.62
C ARG A 139 -2.14 -0.27 29.51
N GLY A 140 -2.78 -0.82 30.54
CA GLY A 140 -2.18 -1.82 31.44
C GLY A 140 -1.73 -3.10 30.72
N ILE A 141 -2.46 -3.53 29.69
CA ILE A 141 -2.07 -4.68 28.86
C ILE A 141 -0.69 -4.47 28.22
N PHE A 142 -0.36 -3.23 27.86
CA PHE A 142 0.90 -2.85 27.21
C PHE A 142 1.93 -2.25 28.20
N GLY A 143 1.70 -2.36 29.50
CA GLY A 143 2.62 -1.86 30.54
C GLY A 143 2.70 -0.32 30.64
N LYS A 144 1.63 0.38 30.32
CA LYS A 144 1.53 1.86 30.31
C LYS A 144 0.67 2.38 31.46
#